data_4c34ac3e0bc7f4fef00609da745eea24
#
_entry.id   4c34ac3e0bc7f4fef00609da745eea24
#
_cell.length_a   1.000
_cell.length_b   1.000
_cell.length_c   1.000
_cell.angle_alpha   90.00
_cell.angle_beta   90.00
_cell.angle_gamma   90.00
#
_symmetry.space_group_name_H-M   'P 1'
#
loop_
_entity.id
_entity.type
_entity.pdbx_description
1 polymer ?
#
loop_
_entity_poly.entity_id
_entity_poly.type
_entity_poly.pdbx_seq_one_letter_code
_entity_poly.pdbx_strand_id
1 'polypeptide(L)'
;MPTVQSFPAGGYRFISHQFQYSGGVAAEPGFRVERARFARPLPLAEGFDAIEAYLAGIGRSPTAFCACELRSPAQFTDAGFVAFNRHYVERLAAWGIFRDEVNPVARSNVCPEIDPPTTPSFYAFSYTVPSANSAARCFVAAGRGEAREGGPAMKGASFGAATSRPRRCARKRVSCSGRWSSVWRRSASAGRM
;
A
#
# COMPACT_ATOMS: atom_id res chain seq x y z
N MET A 1 -21.40 0.28 7.52
CA MET A 1 -20.80 -0.92 6.87
C MET A 1 -19.80 -0.46 5.84
N PRO A 2 -18.67 -1.13 5.64
CA PRO A 2 -17.72 -0.76 4.60
C PRO A 2 -18.40 -0.92 3.23
N THR A 3 -18.30 0.13 2.41
CA THR A 3 -18.87 0.16 1.06
C THR A 3 -17.78 0.01 0.02
N VAL A 4 -18.08 -0.70 -1.06
CA VAL A 4 -17.21 -0.79 -2.23
C VAL A 4 -17.52 0.38 -3.15
N GLN A 5 -16.49 1.14 -3.51
CA GLN A 5 -16.58 2.28 -4.43
C GLN A 5 -15.64 2.06 -5.61
N SER A 6 -16.02 2.58 -6.78
CA SER A 6 -15.19 2.56 -7.99
C SER A 6 -14.33 3.82 -8.06
N PHE A 7 -13.10 3.68 -8.53
CA PHE A 7 -12.21 4.77 -8.90
C PHE A 7 -11.76 4.59 -10.37
N PRO A 8 -12.61 4.98 -11.32
CA PRO A 8 -12.41 4.71 -12.74
C PRO A 8 -11.11 5.30 -13.29
N ALA A 9 -10.72 6.51 -12.83
CA ALA A 9 -9.47 7.14 -13.24
C ALA A 9 -8.23 6.29 -12.95
N GLY A 10 -8.29 5.48 -11.88
CA GLY A 10 -7.25 4.56 -11.50
C GLY A 10 -7.41 3.15 -12.08
N GLY A 11 -8.58 2.79 -12.61
CA GLY A 11 -8.88 1.44 -13.06
C GLY A 11 -9.03 0.43 -11.93
N TYR A 12 -9.48 0.86 -10.75
CA TYR A 12 -9.70 0.00 -9.59
C TYR A 12 -10.92 0.41 -8.77
N ARG A 13 -11.40 -0.49 -7.96
CA ARG A 13 -12.39 -0.27 -6.90
C ARG A 13 -11.78 -0.50 -5.55
N PHE A 14 -12.33 0.10 -4.52
CA PHE A 14 -11.78 0.06 -3.17
C PHE A 14 -12.89 -0.09 -2.12
N ILE A 15 -12.49 -0.57 -0.95
CA ILE A 15 -13.36 -0.61 0.22
C ILE A 15 -13.15 0.69 1.00
N SER A 16 -14.18 1.55 1.01
CA SER A 16 -14.13 2.82 1.73
C SER A 16 -13.87 2.60 3.22
N HIS A 17 -12.97 3.39 3.78
CA HIS A 17 -12.59 3.36 5.18
C HIS A 17 -12.33 4.80 5.68
N GLN A 18 -11.36 4.98 6.55
CA GLN A 18 -10.93 6.29 7.06
C GLN A 18 -10.08 7.04 6.02
N PHE A 19 -9.84 8.34 6.24
CA PHE A 19 -9.08 9.19 5.30
C PHE A 19 -7.64 8.71 5.06
N GLN A 20 -7.06 7.95 5.99
CA GLN A 20 -5.65 7.55 5.92
C GLN A 20 -5.38 6.53 4.81
N TYR A 21 -6.31 5.60 4.56
CA TYR A 21 -6.21 4.55 3.54
C TYR A 21 -7.54 3.78 3.40
N SER A 22 -7.71 3.06 2.30
CA SER A 22 -8.85 2.18 2.07
C SER A 22 -8.66 0.82 2.78
N GLY A 23 -9.74 0.07 2.95
CA GLY A 23 -9.70 -1.28 3.49
C GLY A 23 -9.07 -2.30 2.54
N GLY A 24 -8.96 -1.97 1.28
CA GLY A 24 -8.37 -2.80 0.22
C GLY A 24 -8.80 -2.32 -1.15
N VAL A 25 -8.11 -2.80 -2.18
CA VAL A 25 -8.37 -2.46 -3.59
C VAL A 25 -8.44 -3.71 -4.44
N ALA A 26 -9.22 -3.65 -5.51
CA ALA A 26 -9.28 -4.68 -6.54
C ALA A 26 -9.29 -4.02 -7.92
N ALA A 27 -8.63 -4.62 -8.90
CA ALA A 27 -8.68 -4.13 -10.27
C ALA A 27 -10.11 -4.14 -10.82
N GLU A 28 -10.45 -3.14 -11.61
CA GLU A 28 -11.67 -3.14 -12.43
C GLU A 28 -11.49 -4.07 -13.65
N PRO A 29 -12.60 -4.52 -14.27
CA PRO A 29 -12.53 -5.23 -15.55
C PRO A 29 -11.71 -4.46 -16.58
N GLY A 30 -10.84 -5.16 -17.31
CA GLY A 30 -9.91 -4.53 -18.25
C GLY A 30 -8.59 -4.07 -17.63
N PHE A 31 -8.41 -4.25 -16.30
CA PHE A 31 -7.18 -3.92 -15.59
C PHE A 31 -6.67 -5.11 -14.77
N ARG A 32 -5.38 -5.06 -14.41
CA ARG A 32 -4.76 -5.90 -13.39
C ARG A 32 -3.91 -5.04 -12.46
N VAL A 33 -3.71 -5.51 -11.24
CA VAL A 33 -2.79 -4.89 -10.28
C VAL A 33 -1.39 -5.48 -10.47
N GLU A 34 -0.41 -4.60 -10.61
CA GLU A 34 1.01 -4.94 -10.56
C GLU A 34 1.64 -4.34 -9.30
N ARG A 35 2.75 -4.92 -8.86
CA ARG A 35 3.51 -4.50 -7.69
C ARG A 35 4.96 -4.29 -8.06
N ALA A 36 5.49 -3.10 -7.74
CA ALA A 36 6.89 -2.78 -7.83
C ALA A 36 7.48 -2.62 -6.42
N ARG A 37 8.72 -3.10 -6.24
CA ARG A 37 9.47 -2.94 -5.00
C ARG A 37 10.72 -2.09 -5.26
N PHE A 38 10.97 -1.11 -4.40
CA PHE A 38 12.21 -0.35 -4.44
C PHE A 38 13.40 -1.24 -4.05
N ALA A 39 14.56 -1.00 -4.66
CA ALA A 39 15.80 -1.70 -4.30
C ALA A 39 16.20 -1.43 -2.83
N ARG A 40 15.91 -0.22 -2.36
CA ARG A 40 16.01 0.24 -0.97
C ARG A 40 14.79 1.05 -0.60
N PRO A 41 14.38 1.11 0.68
CA PRO A 41 13.32 2.02 1.09
C PRO A 41 13.66 3.48 0.74
N LEU A 42 12.67 4.22 0.25
CA LEU A 42 12.82 5.64 -0.09
C LEU A 42 11.97 6.50 0.83
N PRO A 43 12.50 7.60 1.41
CA PRO A 43 11.71 8.58 2.14
C PRO A 43 10.47 8.99 1.35
N LEU A 44 9.39 9.43 2.05
CA LEU A 44 8.09 9.66 1.42
C LEU A 44 8.18 10.55 0.18
N ALA A 45 8.84 11.71 0.26
CA ALA A 45 8.92 12.64 -0.86
C ALA A 45 9.61 12.01 -2.06
N GLU A 46 10.81 11.45 -1.85
CA GLU A 46 11.58 10.75 -2.90
C GLU A 46 10.80 9.55 -3.47
N GLY A 47 10.10 8.81 -2.61
CA GLY A 47 9.32 7.68 -3.02
C GLY A 47 8.12 8.06 -3.90
N PHE A 48 7.42 9.14 -3.57
CA PHE A 48 6.34 9.67 -4.41
C PHE A 48 6.86 10.15 -5.77
N ASP A 49 7.98 10.88 -5.80
CA ASP A 49 8.60 11.33 -7.06
C ASP A 49 9.03 10.15 -7.93
N ALA A 50 9.62 9.12 -7.32
CA ALA A 50 10.02 7.91 -8.03
C ALA A 50 8.82 7.12 -8.56
N ILE A 51 7.70 7.04 -7.81
CA ILE A 51 6.46 6.41 -8.26
C ILE A 51 5.88 7.17 -9.45
N GLU A 52 5.82 8.50 -9.38
CA GLU A 52 5.29 9.35 -10.45
C GLU A 52 6.12 9.17 -11.73
N ALA A 53 7.45 9.24 -11.63
CA ALA A 53 8.35 9.01 -12.75
C ALA A 53 8.21 7.61 -13.34
N TYR A 54 8.10 6.58 -12.49
CA TYR A 54 7.89 5.21 -12.93
C TYR A 54 6.58 5.04 -13.70
N LEU A 55 5.47 5.56 -13.15
CA LEU A 55 4.16 5.49 -13.79
C LEU A 55 4.15 6.23 -15.14
N ALA A 56 4.73 7.43 -15.20
CA ALA A 56 4.91 8.17 -16.44
C ALA A 56 5.71 7.38 -17.46
N GLY A 57 6.81 6.72 -17.04
CA GLY A 57 7.65 5.90 -17.91
C GLY A 57 6.95 4.70 -18.55
N ILE A 58 5.89 4.20 -17.92
CA ILE A 58 5.06 3.12 -18.46
C ILE A 58 3.73 3.64 -19.07
N GLY A 59 3.61 4.94 -19.29
CA GLY A 59 2.42 5.57 -19.89
C GLY A 59 1.18 5.54 -19.00
N ARG A 60 1.37 5.50 -17.67
CA ARG A 60 0.25 5.53 -16.70
C ARG A 60 0.21 6.85 -15.95
N SER A 61 -1.01 7.34 -15.71
CA SER A 61 -1.23 8.48 -14.81
C SER A 61 -0.91 8.09 -13.37
N PRO A 62 -0.51 9.03 -12.49
CA PRO A 62 -0.40 8.80 -11.05
C PRO A 62 -1.67 8.23 -10.40
N THR A 63 -2.85 8.46 -10.98
CA THR A 63 -4.13 7.87 -10.53
C THR A 63 -4.13 6.34 -10.55
N ALA A 64 -3.23 5.70 -11.32
CA ALA A 64 -3.08 4.24 -11.32
C ALA A 64 -2.50 3.68 -10.01
N PHE A 65 -1.89 4.52 -9.17
CA PHE A 65 -1.38 4.13 -7.85
C PHE A 65 -2.53 3.69 -6.95
N CYS A 66 -2.55 2.42 -6.56
CA CYS A 66 -3.67 1.83 -5.85
C CYS A 66 -3.33 1.24 -4.48
N ALA A 67 -2.05 0.94 -4.20
CA ALA A 67 -1.65 0.47 -2.89
C ALA A 67 -0.17 0.76 -2.61
N CYS A 68 0.21 0.79 -1.33
CA CYS A 68 1.61 0.89 -0.94
C CYS A 68 1.95 0.12 0.34
N GLU A 69 3.24 -0.16 0.47
CA GLU A 69 3.84 -0.76 1.64
C GLU A 69 4.87 0.22 2.19
N LEU A 70 4.59 0.73 3.37
CA LEU A 70 5.48 1.64 4.08
C LEU A 70 6.28 0.91 5.16
N ARG A 71 7.39 1.51 5.51
CA ARG A 71 8.23 1.17 6.65
C ARG A 71 8.45 2.41 7.48
N SER A 72 8.27 2.31 8.78
CA SER A 72 8.49 3.40 9.74
C SER A 72 9.59 3.03 10.72
N PRO A 73 10.36 4.02 11.22
CA PRO A 73 11.45 3.77 12.15
C PRO A 73 10.96 3.25 13.50
N ALA A 74 9.78 3.71 13.94
CA ALA A 74 9.16 3.36 15.21
C ALA A 74 7.65 3.55 15.12
N GLN A 75 6.95 3.18 16.20
CA GLN A 75 5.53 3.46 16.36
C GLN A 75 5.30 4.97 16.48
N PHE A 76 4.24 5.45 15.86
CA PHE A 76 3.81 6.83 15.99
C PHE A 76 3.09 7.06 17.33
N THR A 77 3.20 8.28 17.84
CA THR A 77 2.19 8.80 18.77
C THR A 77 0.89 9.06 18.01
N ASP A 78 -0.25 9.21 18.70
CA ASP A 78 -1.53 9.50 18.05
C ASP A 78 -1.47 10.79 17.21
N ALA A 79 -0.91 11.88 17.78
CA ALA A 79 -0.71 13.13 17.06
C ALA A 79 0.27 12.99 15.89
N GLY A 80 1.37 12.26 16.08
CA GLY A 80 2.34 11.99 15.01
C GLY A 80 1.75 11.17 13.88
N PHE A 81 0.85 10.22 14.20
CA PHE A 81 0.15 9.43 13.20
C PHE A 81 -0.79 10.29 12.35
N VAL A 82 -1.54 11.20 12.98
CA VAL A 82 -2.43 12.12 12.25
C VAL A 82 -1.60 13.05 11.36
N ALA A 83 -0.54 13.67 11.89
CA ALA A 83 0.33 14.57 11.12
C ALA A 83 0.97 13.86 9.91
N PHE A 84 1.51 12.65 10.13
CA PHE A 84 2.04 11.81 9.07
C PHE A 84 1.01 11.52 7.97
N ASN A 85 -0.22 11.16 8.37
CA ASN A 85 -1.27 10.85 7.40
C ASN A 85 -1.73 12.08 6.63
N ARG A 86 -1.82 13.26 7.26
CA ARG A 86 -2.14 14.51 6.54
C ARG A 86 -1.09 14.81 5.48
N HIS A 87 0.17 14.74 5.82
CA HIS A 87 1.25 14.93 4.84
C HIS A 87 1.23 13.87 3.72
N TYR A 88 0.94 12.61 4.05
CA TYR A 88 0.82 11.55 3.05
C TYR A 88 -0.32 11.80 2.05
N VAL A 89 -1.49 12.22 2.51
CA VAL A 89 -2.64 12.43 1.61
C VAL A 89 -2.54 13.70 0.78
N GLU A 90 -1.71 14.69 1.15
CA GLU A 90 -1.45 15.90 0.36
C GLU A 90 -0.97 15.55 -1.06
N ARG A 91 -0.03 14.60 -1.17
CA ARG A 91 0.46 14.16 -2.49
C ARG A 91 -0.61 13.40 -3.26
N LEU A 92 -1.41 12.58 -2.59
CA LEU A 92 -2.54 11.88 -3.21
C LEU A 92 -3.61 12.86 -3.71
N ALA A 93 -3.83 13.95 -2.98
CA ALA A 93 -4.73 15.02 -3.42
C ALA A 93 -4.19 15.72 -4.68
N ALA A 94 -2.88 16.03 -4.72
CA ALA A 94 -2.23 16.60 -5.90
C ALA A 94 -2.35 15.68 -7.13
N TRP A 95 -2.33 14.36 -6.93
CA TRP A 95 -2.57 13.37 -8.00
C TRP A 95 -4.04 13.18 -8.35
N GLY A 96 -4.96 13.86 -7.66
CA GLY A 96 -6.41 13.71 -7.88
C GLY A 96 -6.99 12.40 -7.35
N ILE A 97 -6.26 11.69 -6.48
CA ILE A 97 -6.67 10.44 -5.87
C ILE A 97 -7.50 10.69 -4.61
N PHE A 98 -6.96 11.48 -3.68
CA PHE A 98 -7.63 11.81 -2.43
C PHE A 98 -8.59 12.99 -2.64
N ARG A 99 -9.87 12.81 -2.31
CA ARG A 99 -10.92 13.83 -2.41
C ARG A 99 -11.96 13.63 -1.31
N ASP A 100 -12.47 14.71 -0.78
CA ASP A 100 -13.60 14.72 0.19
C ASP A 100 -13.35 13.75 1.38
N GLU A 101 -12.14 13.77 1.93
CA GLU A 101 -11.70 12.88 3.02
C GLU A 101 -11.79 11.38 2.66
N VAL A 102 -11.91 11.03 1.37
CA VAL A 102 -11.92 9.66 0.88
C VAL A 102 -10.57 9.32 0.26
N ASN A 103 -9.94 8.27 0.76
CA ASN A 103 -8.69 7.73 0.25
C ASN A 103 -8.91 6.35 -0.37
N PRO A 104 -8.84 6.21 -1.69
CA PRO A 104 -9.02 4.91 -2.34
C PRO A 104 -7.80 3.98 -2.24
N VAL A 105 -6.64 4.47 -1.82
CA VAL A 105 -5.37 3.70 -1.80
C VAL A 105 -5.30 2.77 -0.60
N ALA A 106 -5.03 1.49 -0.83
CA ALA A 106 -4.73 0.54 0.24
C ALA A 106 -3.30 0.74 0.77
N ARG A 107 -3.09 0.52 2.06
CA ARG A 107 -1.77 0.73 2.65
C ARG A 107 -1.48 -0.28 3.76
N SER A 108 -0.23 -0.71 3.84
CA SER A 108 0.35 -1.28 5.04
C SER A 108 1.52 -0.42 5.51
N ASN A 109 1.69 -0.32 6.82
CA ASN A 109 2.86 0.32 7.42
C ASN A 109 3.35 -0.57 8.57
N VAL A 110 4.63 -0.89 8.57
CA VAL A 110 5.24 -1.72 9.60
C VAL A 110 6.52 -1.07 10.11
N CYS A 111 6.87 -1.35 11.35
CA CYS A 111 8.13 -0.96 11.98
C CYS A 111 9.02 -2.21 12.00
N PRO A 112 10.01 -2.34 11.09
CA PRO A 112 10.92 -3.48 11.11
C PRO A 112 11.82 -3.42 12.35
N GLU A 113 12.05 -4.57 12.98
CA GLU A 113 12.99 -4.69 14.09
C GLU A 113 14.45 -4.68 13.60
N ILE A 114 14.68 -5.17 12.38
CA ILE A 114 16.00 -5.23 11.76
C ILE A 114 16.05 -4.18 10.66
N ASP A 115 17.09 -3.36 10.65
CA ASP A 115 17.34 -2.29 9.68
C ASP A 115 16.13 -1.36 9.48
N PRO A 116 15.57 -0.76 10.54
CA PRO A 116 14.50 0.21 10.39
C PRO A 116 15.00 1.41 9.59
N PRO A 117 14.16 2.00 8.73
CA PRO A 117 14.54 3.23 8.04
C PRO A 117 14.64 4.39 9.02
N THR A 118 15.40 5.43 8.70
CA THR A 118 15.53 6.63 9.55
C THR A 118 14.27 7.49 9.57
N THR A 119 13.45 7.41 8.53
CA THR A 119 12.19 8.14 8.36
C THR A 119 11.14 7.21 7.73
N PRO A 120 9.84 7.51 7.87
CA PRO A 120 8.81 6.78 7.15
C PRO A 120 9.11 6.73 5.64
N SER A 121 9.16 5.54 5.08
CA SER A 121 9.69 5.29 3.74
C SER A 121 8.82 4.31 2.96
N PHE A 122 8.76 4.47 1.65
CA PHE A 122 8.16 3.49 0.75
C PHE A 122 9.10 2.28 0.60
N TYR A 123 8.54 1.08 0.77
CA TYR A 123 9.19 -0.19 0.48
C TYR A 123 8.76 -0.75 -0.86
N ALA A 124 7.46 -0.67 -1.15
CA ALA A 124 6.86 -1.13 -2.40
C ALA A 124 5.56 -0.36 -2.66
N PHE A 125 5.11 -0.40 -3.91
CA PHE A 125 3.81 0.13 -4.30
C PHE A 125 3.13 -0.78 -5.32
N SER A 126 1.82 -0.63 -5.45
CA SER A 126 1.02 -1.32 -6.44
C SER A 126 0.24 -0.32 -7.28
N TYR A 127 0.05 -0.67 -8.52
CA TYR A 127 -0.60 0.16 -9.52
C TYR A 127 -1.37 -0.70 -10.52
N THR A 128 -2.30 -0.09 -11.21
CA THR A 128 -3.09 -0.77 -12.24
C THR A 128 -2.50 -0.60 -13.62
N VAL A 129 -2.57 -1.65 -14.41
CA VAL A 129 -2.25 -1.61 -15.85
C VAL A 129 -3.39 -2.22 -16.64
N PRO A 130 -3.62 -1.79 -17.89
CA PRO A 130 -4.57 -2.43 -18.80
C PRO A 130 -4.25 -3.92 -18.97
N SER A 131 -5.28 -4.76 -19.04
CA SER A 131 -5.14 -6.19 -19.22
C SER A 131 -6.31 -6.76 -19.99
N ALA A 132 -6.03 -7.44 -21.08
CA ALA A 132 -7.05 -8.17 -21.85
C ALA A 132 -7.59 -9.41 -21.10
N ASN A 133 -6.86 -9.91 -20.10
CA ASN A 133 -7.26 -11.06 -19.30
C ASN A 133 -8.03 -10.60 -18.06
N SER A 134 -9.34 -10.48 -18.16
CA SER A 134 -10.25 -10.11 -17.08
C SER A 134 -10.50 -11.23 -16.05
N ALA A 135 -10.01 -12.45 -16.31
CA ALA A 135 -10.27 -13.61 -15.45
C ALA A 135 -9.45 -13.60 -14.15
N ALA A 136 -8.32 -12.89 -14.09
CA ALA A 136 -7.49 -12.82 -12.90
C ALA A 136 -8.00 -11.72 -11.96
N ARG A 137 -8.78 -12.10 -10.94
CA ARG A 137 -9.18 -11.19 -9.86
C ARG A 137 -7.96 -10.88 -8.99
N CYS A 138 -7.32 -9.72 -9.22
CA CYS A 138 -6.24 -9.22 -8.41
C CYS A 138 -6.78 -8.22 -7.38
N PHE A 139 -6.39 -8.40 -6.12
CA PHE A 139 -6.72 -7.46 -5.04
C PHE A 139 -5.57 -7.31 -4.06
N VAL A 140 -5.54 -6.20 -3.36
CA VAL A 140 -4.64 -5.94 -2.24
C VAL A 140 -5.48 -5.58 -1.03
N ALA A 141 -5.32 -6.32 0.06
CA ALA A 141 -5.93 -5.96 1.34
C ALA A 141 -5.00 -5.02 2.11
N ALA A 142 -5.55 -3.97 2.70
CA ALA A 142 -4.78 -3.09 3.57
C ALA A 142 -4.33 -3.85 4.83
N GLY A 143 -3.08 -3.61 5.26
CA GLY A 143 -2.59 -4.07 6.54
C GLY A 143 -3.08 -3.14 7.64
N ARG A 144 -3.84 -3.67 8.61
CA ARG A 144 -4.28 -2.92 9.80
C ARG A 144 -3.60 -3.49 11.03
N GLY A 145 -3.17 -2.59 11.94
CA GLY A 145 -2.93 -2.97 13.33
C GLY A 145 -4.27 -3.34 13.98
N GLU A 146 -4.26 -4.30 14.89
CA GLU A 146 -5.44 -4.70 15.64
C GLU A 146 -5.68 -3.68 16.78
N ALA A 147 -6.11 -2.45 16.45
CA ALA A 147 -6.61 -1.49 17.42
C ALA A 147 -8.15 -1.51 17.40
N ARG A 148 -8.76 -1.50 18.58
CA ARG A 148 -10.23 -1.33 18.69
C ARG A 148 -10.57 0.10 18.29
N GLU A 149 -11.46 0.25 17.32
CA GLU A 149 -12.01 1.57 16.96
C GLU A 149 -12.75 2.16 18.19
N GLY A 150 -12.41 3.41 18.55
CA GLY A 150 -13.00 4.10 19.70
C GLY A 150 -12.50 3.67 21.08
N GLY A 151 -11.42 2.87 21.15
CA GLY A 151 -10.78 2.54 22.43
C GLY A 151 -9.82 3.64 22.91
N PRO A 152 -9.45 3.65 24.21
CA PRO A 152 -8.43 4.57 24.69
C PRO A 152 -7.10 4.35 23.97
N ALA A 153 -6.36 5.45 23.79
CA ALA A 153 -5.12 5.60 23.02
C ALA A 153 -4.29 4.33 22.78
N MET A 154 -3.75 4.19 21.57
CA MET A 154 -3.00 3.02 21.07
C MET A 154 -1.84 2.49 21.94
N LYS A 155 -1.56 3.08 23.09
CA LYS A 155 -0.61 2.55 24.08
C LYS A 155 -1.15 1.24 24.67
N GLY A 156 -0.65 0.13 24.20
CA GLY A 156 -0.94 -1.22 24.72
C GLY A 156 -2.02 -2.01 24.00
N ALA A 157 -2.63 -1.51 22.93
CA ALA A 157 -3.68 -2.20 22.19
C ALA A 157 -3.17 -2.99 20.95
N SER A 158 -1.86 -3.18 20.78
CA SER A 158 -1.36 -4.07 19.73
C SER A 158 -1.38 -5.51 20.26
N PHE A 159 -2.26 -6.31 19.73
CA PHE A 159 -2.24 -7.76 19.91
C PHE A 159 -0.89 -8.30 19.42
N GLY A 160 0.00 -8.67 20.33
CA GLY A 160 1.30 -9.24 20.00
C GLY A 160 2.51 -8.63 20.72
N ALA A 161 2.37 -7.50 21.43
CA ALA A 161 3.49 -6.88 22.11
C ALA A 161 3.93 -7.57 23.44
N ALA A 162 3.26 -8.64 23.87
CA ALA A 162 3.47 -9.24 25.18
C ALA A 162 3.79 -10.74 25.17
N THR A 163 4.21 -11.33 24.07
CA THR A 163 4.71 -12.72 24.11
C THR A 163 5.99 -12.84 23.32
N SER A 164 7.09 -12.88 24.03
CA SER A 164 8.42 -13.35 23.57
C SER A 164 8.42 -14.86 23.24
N ARG A 165 7.37 -15.35 22.57
CA ARG A 165 7.32 -16.70 21.99
C ARG A 165 7.22 -16.57 20.49
N PRO A 166 8.10 -17.25 19.71
CA PRO A 166 8.02 -17.29 18.25
C PRO A 166 6.86 -18.18 17.84
N ARG A 167 5.62 -17.68 17.94
CA ARG A 167 4.44 -18.40 17.46
C ARG A 167 3.61 -17.50 16.56
N ARG A 168 3.76 -17.81 15.26
CA ARG A 168 2.86 -17.49 14.16
C ARG A 168 2.67 -15.99 13.88
N CYS A 169 3.65 -15.43 13.21
CA CYS A 169 3.33 -14.47 12.16
C CYS A 169 2.41 -15.22 11.17
N ALA A 170 1.11 -15.06 11.30
CA ALA A 170 0.17 -15.50 10.28
C ALA A 170 0.56 -14.71 9.02
N ARG A 171 1.20 -15.37 8.07
CA ARG A 171 1.40 -14.84 6.72
C ARG A 171 0.01 -14.50 6.21
N LYS A 172 -0.36 -13.23 6.22
CA LYS A 172 -1.49 -12.76 5.42
C LYS A 172 -1.11 -13.04 3.98
N ARG A 173 -1.58 -14.17 3.47
CA ARG A 173 -1.37 -14.55 2.07
C ARG A 173 -2.12 -13.53 1.24
N VAL A 174 -1.38 -12.82 0.41
CA VAL A 174 -1.96 -12.21 -0.78
C VAL A 174 -2.39 -13.39 -1.64
N SER A 175 -3.66 -13.71 -1.61
CA SER A 175 -4.23 -14.78 -2.42
C SER A 175 -4.49 -14.23 -3.82
N CYS A 176 -3.43 -14.15 -4.62
CA CYS A 176 -3.57 -14.21 -6.07
C CYS A 176 -3.50 -15.68 -6.45
N SER A 177 -4.62 -16.29 -6.77
CA SER A 177 -4.65 -17.59 -7.41
C SER A 177 -4.08 -17.44 -8.82
N GLY A 178 -2.82 -17.80 -9.00
CA GLY A 178 -2.17 -17.90 -10.30
C GLY A 178 -0.90 -17.05 -10.47
N ARG A 179 0.25 -17.70 -10.31
CA ARG A 179 1.56 -17.32 -10.86
C ARG A 179 2.24 -16.04 -10.37
N TRP A 180 2.54 -15.93 -9.11
CA TRP A 180 3.53 -14.97 -8.63
C TRP A 180 4.99 -15.47 -8.76
N SER A 181 5.20 -16.75 -8.99
CA SER A 181 6.54 -17.37 -9.06
C SER A 181 7.31 -17.09 -10.36
N SER A 182 6.66 -16.60 -11.42
CA SER A 182 7.32 -16.38 -12.72
C SER A 182 7.78 -14.93 -12.97
N VAL A 183 7.21 -13.96 -12.25
CA VAL A 183 7.60 -12.53 -12.39
C VAL A 183 8.92 -12.26 -11.67
N TRP A 184 9.21 -12.96 -10.58
CA TRP A 184 10.48 -12.85 -9.86
C TRP A 184 11.69 -13.36 -10.63
N ARG A 185 11.51 -14.26 -11.59
CA ARG A 185 12.63 -14.80 -12.38
C ARG A 185 13.00 -13.96 -13.60
N ARG A 186 12.13 -13.06 -14.06
CA ARG A 186 12.42 -12.24 -15.24
C ARG A 186 13.15 -10.94 -14.94
N SER A 187 13.03 -10.40 -13.74
CA SER A 187 13.79 -9.20 -13.35
C SER A 187 15.26 -9.48 -13.01
N ALA A 188 15.62 -10.74 -12.75
CA ALA A 188 17.00 -11.11 -12.44
C ALA A 188 17.86 -11.36 -13.68
N SER A 189 17.28 -11.48 -14.88
CA SER A 189 17.99 -11.77 -16.12
C SER A 189 18.22 -10.54 -17.03
N ALA A 190 17.66 -9.39 -16.70
CA ALA A 190 17.81 -8.16 -17.48
C ALA A 190 18.94 -7.21 -16.98
N GLY A 191 19.76 -7.65 -16.06
CA GLY A 191 20.82 -6.86 -15.43
C GLY A 191 22.24 -7.38 -15.69
N ARG A 192 22.47 -8.00 -16.85
CA ARG A 192 23.85 -8.31 -17.31
C ARG A 192 23.97 -8.07 -18.80
N MET A 193 24.30 -6.87 -19.17
CA MET A 193 25.17 -6.45 -20.27
C MET A 193 25.74 -5.09 -19.92
#